data_829789a7f2938a82f9d585e5a4618925
#
_entry.id   829789a7f2938a82f9d585e5a4618925
#
_cell.length_a   1.000
_cell.length_b   1.000
_cell.length_c   1.000
_cell.angle_alpha   90.00
_cell.angle_beta   90.00
_cell.angle_gamma   90.00
#
_symmetry.space_group_name_H-M   'P 1'
#
loop_
_entity.id
_entity.type
_entity.pdbx_description
1 polymer ?
#
loop_
_entity_poly.entity_id
_entity_poly.type
_entity_poly.pdbx_seq_one_letter_code
_entity_poly.pdbx_strand_id
1 'polypeptide(L)'
;MQRLPIEPISQASANQRSGRCGRIADGIAIRLYSREDFETRPEFTEPEILRTSLGAVVLHMLSVGVARTAQDVTDFGFIDPPDMKAVSDGFNELTELKAVARKHGEVVLTHTGRMLARIPIDVRLGRMIIEAAKSTTPNTLAAVLVVVAFLSLQDPRE
;
A
#
# COMPACT_ATOMS: atom_id res chain seq x y z
N MET A 1 20.56 -8.86 -8.55
CA MET A 1 19.48 -9.15 -9.51
C MET A 1 18.32 -9.74 -8.72
N GLN A 2 17.29 -8.98 -8.50
CA GLN A 2 16.04 -9.48 -7.92
C GLN A 2 15.29 -10.12 -9.09
N ARG A 3 15.13 -11.45 -9.04
CA ARG A 3 14.30 -12.15 -10.04
C ARG A 3 12.86 -11.94 -9.63
N LEU A 4 12.00 -11.52 -10.55
CA LEU A 4 10.56 -11.60 -10.37
C LEU A 4 10.19 -13.05 -10.06
N PRO A 5 9.64 -13.36 -8.89
CA PRO A 5 9.20 -14.72 -8.62
C PRO A 5 8.08 -15.07 -9.60
N ILE A 6 8.19 -16.23 -10.23
CA ILE A 6 7.09 -16.79 -11.02
C ILE A 6 6.08 -17.34 -10.01
N GLU A 7 4.98 -16.64 -9.81
CA GLU A 7 3.94 -17.05 -8.88
C GLU A 7 2.66 -17.46 -9.63
N PRO A 8 1.96 -18.50 -9.15
CA PRO A 8 0.67 -18.88 -9.72
C PRO A 8 -0.36 -17.78 -9.42
N ILE A 9 -0.99 -17.25 -10.46
CA ILE A 9 -2.09 -16.28 -10.32
C ILE A 9 -3.37 -16.99 -9.90
N SER A 10 -4.28 -16.29 -9.20
CA SER A 10 -5.60 -16.82 -8.82
C SER A 10 -6.46 -17.17 -10.04
N GLN A 11 -7.49 -18.00 -9.81
CA GLN A 11 -8.46 -18.35 -10.85
C GLN A 11 -9.17 -17.11 -11.39
N ALA A 12 -9.60 -16.19 -10.50
CA ALA A 12 -10.24 -14.92 -10.89
C ALA A 12 -9.32 -14.05 -11.77
N SER A 13 -8.03 -13.93 -11.42
CA SER A 13 -7.06 -13.20 -12.23
C SER A 13 -6.86 -13.83 -13.60
N ALA A 14 -6.79 -15.16 -13.69
CA ALA A 14 -6.69 -15.88 -14.96
C ALA A 14 -7.96 -15.68 -15.82
N ASN A 15 -9.15 -15.75 -15.21
CA ASN A 15 -10.42 -15.51 -15.87
C ASN A 15 -10.56 -14.05 -16.33
N GLN A 16 -10.13 -13.09 -15.52
CA GLN A 16 -10.14 -11.67 -15.89
C GLN A 16 -9.24 -11.41 -17.11
N ARG A 17 -8.05 -12.04 -17.18
CA ARG A 17 -7.16 -11.95 -18.34
C ARG A 17 -7.79 -12.53 -19.59
N SER A 18 -8.41 -13.72 -19.50
CA SER A 18 -9.11 -14.33 -20.64
C SER A 18 -10.33 -13.51 -21.06
N GLY A 19 -11.04 -12.85 -20.15
CA GLY A 19 -12.13 -11.93 -20.44
C GLY A 19 -11.71 -10.64 -21.19
N ARG A 20 -10.42 -10.38 -21.38
CA ARG A 20 -9.91 -9.33 -22.26
C ARG A 20 -9.98 -9.71 -23.73
N CYS A 21 -10.03 -11.01 -24.02
CA CYS A 21 -10.34 -11.51 -25.35
C CYS A 21 -11.86 -11.42 -25.60
N GLY A 22 -12.26 -11.27 -26.85
CA GLY A 22 -13.68 -11.34 -27.21
C GLY A 22 -14.52 -10.09 -26.89
N ARG A 23 -13.92 -8.91 -26.69
CA ARG A 23 -14.66 -7.66 -26.43
C ARG A 23 -15.32 -7.07 -27.67
N ILE A 24 -14.72 -7.24 -28.83
CA ILE A 24 -15.18 -6.69 -30.11
C ILE A 24 -15.55 -7.82 -31.06
N ALA A 25 -14.84 -8.95 -31.03
CA ALA A 25 -15.06 -10.16 -31.81
C ALA A 25 -14.66 -11.38 -30.98
N ASP A 26 -15.05 -12.59 -31.42
CA ASP A 26 -14.70 -13.83 -30.75
C ASP A 26 -13.18 -13.94 -30.57
N GLY A 27 -12.74 -14.30 -29.37
CA GLY A 27 -11.34 -14.36 -28.99
C GLY A 27 -10.99 -15.73 -28.38
N ILE A 28 -9.69 -16.11 -28.49
CA ILE A 28 -9.18 -17.34 -27.92
C ILE A 28 -8.13 -16.98 -26.85
N ALA A 29 -8.31 -17.51 -25.62
CA ALA A 29 -7.33 -17.40 -24.54
C ALA A 29 -6.70 -18.78 -24.29
N ILE A 30 -5.39 -18.89 -24.52
CA ILE A 30 -4.64 -20.12 -24.28
C ILE A 30 -3.90 -20.01 -22.95
N ARG A 31 -4.10 -20.97 -22.04
CA ARG A 31 -3.38 -21.09 -20.78
C ARG A 31 -2.22 -22.04 -20.92
N LEU A 32 -1.03 -21.66 -20.47
CA LEU A 32 0.18 -22.46 -20.55
C LEU A 32 0.41 -23.33 -19.29
N TYR A 33 -0.67 -23.78 -18.66
CA TYR A 33 -0.69 -24.63 -17.49
C TYR A 33 -1.89 -25.57 -17.55
N SER A 34 -1.86 -26.70 -16.83
CA SER A 34 -2.90 -27.71 -16.91
C SER A 34 -4.21 -27.23 -16.28
N ARG A 35 -5.30 -27.95 -16.57
CA ARG A 35 -6.59 -27.71 -15.96
C ARG A 35 -6.56 -28.02 -14.46
N GLU A 36 -5.90 -29.13 -14.09
CA GLU A 36 -5.74 -29.54 -12.70
C GLU A 36 -4.98 -28.47 -11.89
N ASP A 37 -3.88 -27.92 -12.45
CA ASP A 37 -3.14 -26.83 -11.82
C ASP A 37 -4.03 -25.59 -11.62
N PHE A 38 -4.84 -25.25 -12.62
CA PHE A 38 -5.79 -24.13 -12.49
C PHE A 38 -6.83 -24.35 -11.39
N GLU A 39 -7.39 -25.54 -11.31
CA GLU A 39 -8.44 -25.89 -10.33
C GLU A 39 -7.91 -25.93 -8.88
N THR A 40 -6.62 -26.17 -8.69
CA THR A 40 -5.97 -26.16 -7.36
C THR A 40 -5.58 -24.77 -6.88
N ARG A 41 -5.62 -23.75 -7.75
CA ARG A 41 -5.26 -22.37 -7.39
C ARG A 41 -6.33 -21.70 -6.54
N PRO A 42 -5.95 -20.73 -5.67
CA PRO A 42 -6.91 -19.91 -4.95
C PRO A 42 -7.92 -19.28 -5.90
N GLU A 43 -9.18 -19.25 -5.51
CA GLU A 43 -10.25 -18.67 -6.33
C GLU A 43 -10.00 -17.16 -6.57
N PHE A 44 -9.62 -16.42 -5.52
CA PHE A 44 -9.31 -14.99 -5.56
C PHE A 44 -7.90 -14.71 -5.08
N THR A 45 -7.34 -13.60 -5.55
CA THR A 45 -6.09 -13.04 -5.00
C THR A 45 -6.39 -12.44 -3.63
N GLU A 46 -5.52 -12.64 -2.66
CA GLU A 46 -5.64 -12.02 -1.34
C GLU A 46 -5.79 -10.50 -1.48
N PRO A 47 -6.74 -9.88 -0.77
CA PRO A 47 -6.94 -8.44 -0.78
C PRO A 47 -5.66 -7.66 -0.46
N GLU A 48 -5.44 -6.53 -1.14
CA GLU A 48 -4.24 -5.73 -0.96
C GLU A 48 -4.09 -5.22 0.48
N ILE A 49 -5.20 -4.92 1.15
CA ILE A 49 -5.21 -4.46 2.54
C ILE A 49 -4.60 -5.47 3.52
N LEU A 50 -4.61 -6.77 3.18
CA LEU A 50 -4.01 -7.82 4.00
C LEU A 50 -2.51 -8.04 3.70
N ARG A 51 -2.00 -7.50 2.59
CA ARG A 51 -0.63 -7.71 2.11
C ARG A 51 0.28 -6.51 2.30
N THR A 52 -0.26 -5.32 2.44
CA THR A 52 0.49 -4.06 2.52
C THR A 52 0.55 -3.50 3.94
N SER A 53 1.53 -2.64 4.21
CA SER A 53 1.55 -1.89 5.46
C SER A 53 0.30 -1.02 5.59
N LEU A 54 -0.38 -1.11 6.72
CA LEU A 54 -1.56 -0.30 7.01
C LEU A 54 -1.24 1.14 7.38
N GLY A 55 0.03 1.53 7.49
CA GLY A 55 0.41 2.90 7.86
C GLY A 55 -0.23 3.96 6.99
N ALA A 56 -0.23 3.78 5.67
CA ALA A 56 -0.87 4.72 4.74
C ALA A 56 -2.40 4.75 4.89
N VAL A 57 -3.04 3.59 5.08
CA VAL A 57 -4.49 3.48 5.29
C VAL A 57 -4.90 4.17 6.57
N VAL A 58 -4.24 3.86 7.69
CA VAL A 58 -4.47 4.48 9.01
C VAL A 58 -4.25 5.99 8.93
N LEU A 59 -3.18 6.45 8.29
CA LEU A 59 -2.89 7.87 8.09
C LEU A 59 -4.03 8.57 7.35
N HIS A 60 -4.54 7.94 6.28
CA HIS A 60 -5.66 8.48 5.52
C HIS A 60 -6.94 8.53 6.36
N MET A 61 -7.29 7.45 7.06
CA MET A 61 -8.48 7.41 7.94
C MET A 61 -8.44 8.49 9.03
N LEU A 62 -7.27 8.70 9.64
CA LEU A 62 -7.05 9.80 10.59
C LEU A 62 -7.19 11.17 9.93
N SER A 63 -6.73 11.32 8.68
CA SER A 63 -6.75 12.61 7.97
C SER A 63 -8.15 13.06 7.58
N VAL A 64 -9.03 12.10 7.26
CA VAL A 64 -10.45 12.36 6.93
C VAL A 64 -11.36 12.30 8.16
N GLY A 65 -10.81 11.96 9.34
CA GLY A 65 -11.53 11.97 10.61
C GLY A 65 -12.47 10.80 10.86
N VAL A 66 -12.33 9.70 10.10
CA VAL A 66 -13.15 8.48 10.28
C VAL A 66 -12.59 7.52 11.33
N ALA A 67 -11.35 7.71 11.77
CA ALA A 67 -10.75 6.98 12.87
C ALA A 67 -9.98 7.91 13.81
N ARG A 68 -9.93 7.57 15.11
CA ARG A 68 -9.15 8.26 16.15
C ARG A 68 -8.40 7.27 17.04
N THR A 69 -8.80 6.01 16.98
CA THR A 69 -8.24 4.91 17.76
C THR A 69 -8.00 3.70 16.85
N ALA A 70 -7.25 2.71 17.35
CA ALA A 70 -7.06 1.44 16.63
C ALA A 70 -8.40 0.67 16.51
N GLN A 71 -9.28 0.82 17.50
CA GLN A 71 -10.60 0.20 17.50
C GLN A 71 -11.47 0.76 16.37
N ASP A 72 -11.45 2.08 16.13
CA ASP A 72 -12.22 2.69 15.04
C ASP A 72 -11.79 2.15 13.66
N VAL A 73 -10.49 1.84 13.50
CA VAL A 73 -9.98 1.23 12.26
C VAL A 73 -10.53 -0.18 12.09
N THR A 74 -10.54 -0.98 13.16
CA THR A 74 -11.06 -2.35 13.13
C THR A 74 -12.57 -2.38 12.89
N ASP A 75 -13.30 -1.46 13.48
CA ASP A 75 -14.78 -1.37 13.42
C ASP A 75 -15.28 -0.66 12.17
N PHE A 76 -14.39 -0.19 11.30
CA PHE A 76 -14.75 0.60 10.10
C PHE A 76 -15.64 -0.15 9.08
N GLY A 77 -15.76 -1.47 9.20
CA GLY A 77 -16.62 -2.28 8.31
C GLY A 77 -15.97 -2.58 6.96
N PHE A 78 -14.68 -2.82 6.95
CA PHE A 78 -14.00 -3.38 5.77
C PHE A 78 -14.66 -4.70 5.36
N ILE A 79 -14.75 -4.96 4.05
CA ILE A 79 -15.22 -6.24 3.52
C ILE A 79 -14.32 -7.38 4.02
N ASP A 80 -13.00 -7.16 3.94
CA ASP A 80 -11.97 -8.04 4.49
C ASP A 80 -11.22 -7.24 5.57
N PRO A 81 -11.59 -7.37 6.85
CA PRO A 81 -10.99 -6.57 7.90
C PRO A 81 -9.53 -6.98 8.15
N PRO A 82 -8.62 -6.00 8.31
CA PRO A 82 -7.25 -6.28 8.70
C PRO A 82 -7.20 -6.83 10.12
N ASP A 83 -6.18 -7.64 10.43
CA ASP A 83 -5.98 -8.11 11.79
C ASP A 83 -5.52 -6.98 12.72
N MET A 84 -5.77 -7.14 14.03
CA MET A 84 -5.40 -6.16 15.06
C MET A 84 -3.88 -5.91 15.11
N LYS A 85 -3.07 -6.90 14.75
CA LYS A 85 -1.62 -6.76 14.72
C LYS A 85 -1.21 -5.82 13.59
N ALA A 86 -1.73 -6.03 12.38
CA ALA A 86 -1.44 -5.17 11.24
C ALA A 86 -1.90 -3.72 11.50
N VAL A 87 -3.06 -3.51 12.15
CA VAL A 87 -3.52 -2.19 12.58
C VAL A 87 -2.54 -1.57 13.58
N SER A 88 -2.13 -2.33 14.61
CA SER A 88 -1.16 -1.86 15.61
C SER A 88 0.20 -1.51 14.98
N ASP A 89 0.69 -2.34 14.06
CA ASP A 89 1.94 -2.10 13.34
C ASP A 89 1.85 -0.81 12.51
N GLY A 90 0.71 -0.54 11.86
CA GLY A 90 0.46 0.71 11.16
C GLY A 90 0.52 1.94 12.08
N PHE A 91 -0.08 1.87 13.27
CA PHE A 91 0.02 2.95 14.26
C PHE A 91 1.43 3.13 14.81
N ASN A 92 2.16 2.03 15.03
CA ASN A 92 3.55 2.07 15.49
C ASN A 92 4.44 2.74 14.43
N GLU A 93 4.30 2.37 13.17
CA GLU A 93 5.00 3.00 12.04
C GLU A 93 4.75 4.51 12.01
N LEU A 94 3.50 4.95 12.10
CA LEU A 94 3.17 6.38 12.11
C LEU A 94 3.73 7.11 13.36
N THR A 95 3.83 6.42 14.49
CA THR A 95 4.43 6.96 15.71
C THR A 95 5.94 7.14 15.57
N GLU A 96 6.64 6.15 15.02
CA GLU A 96 8.09 6.22 14.70
C GLU A 96 8.40 7.38 13.74
N LEU A 97 7.57 7.55 12.72
CA LEU A 97 7.67 8.64 11.75
C LEU A 97 7.26 10.01 12.33
N LYS A 98 6.82 10.06 13.60
CA LYS A 98 6.29 11.26 14.26
C LYS A 98 5.11 11.89 13.50
N ALA A 99 4.38 11.08 12.75
CA ALA A 99 3.19 11.49 12.01
C ALA A 99 1.97 11.64 12.93
N VAL A 100 1.93 10.89 14.02
CA VAL A 100 0.85 10.91 15.00
C VAL A 100 1.37 11.18 16.41
N ALA A 101 0.47 11.65 17.28
CA ALA A 101 0.69 11.81 18.71
C ALA A 101 -0.57 11.39 19.47
N ARG A 102 -0.41 10.93 20.71
CA ARG A 102 -1.55 10.64 21.60
C ARG A 102 -1.96 11.89 22.36
N LYS A 103 -3.26 12.19 22.34
CA LYS A 103 -3.85 13.29 23.09
C LYS A 103 -5.20 12.86 23.68
N HIS A 104 -5.32 12.89 25.01
CA HIS A 104 -6.56 12.50 25.73
C HIS A 104 -7.10 11.11 25.38
N GLY A 105 -6.22 10.14 25.12
CA GLY A 105 -6.59 8.78 24.74
C GLY A 105 -6.81 8.56 23.24
N GLU A 106 -6.97 9.62 22.46
CA GLU A 106 -7.09 9.57 21.00
C GLU A 106 -5.74 9.74 20.30
N VAL A 107 -5.66 9.27 19.05
CA VAL A 107 -4.53 9.50 18.16
C VAL A 107 -4.85 10.68 17.25
N VAL A 108 -3.97 11.66 17.23
CA VAL A 108 -4.13 12.88 16.44
C VAL A 108 -2.95 13.05 15.48
N LEU A 109 -3.23 13.61 14.31
CA LEU A 109 -2.16 13.94 13.36
C LEU A 109 -1.31 15.12 13.86
N THR A 110 -0.01 14.93 13.82
CA THR A 110 0.96 16.02 13.99
C THR A 110 0.99 16.94 12.77
N HIS A 111 1.82 17.98 12.79
CA HIS A 111 2.11 18.74 11.58
C HIS A 111 2.71 17.85 10.48
N THR A 112 3.65 17.00 10.83
CA THR A 112 4.25 16.01 9.92
C THR A 112 3.21 15.06 9.34
N GLY A 113 2.29 14.53 10.16
CA GLY A 113 1.24 13.64 9.70
C GLY A 113 0.29 14.30 8.70
N ARG A 114 -0.07 15.57 8.93
CA ARG A 114 -0.89 16.33 7.96
C ARG A 114 -0.18 16.58 6.63
N MET A 115 1.15 16.76 6.66
CA MET A 115 1.93 16.87 5.44
C MET A 115 2.01 15.53 4.71
N LEU A 116 2.30 14.44 5.42
CA LEU A 116 2.35 13.08 4.86
C LEU A 116 1.04 12.68 4.20
N ALA A 117 -0.10 12.96 4.83
CA ALA A 117 -1.43 12.63 4.30
C ALA A 117 -1.74 13.31 2.94
N ARG A 118 -0.97 14.32 2.54
CA ARG A 118 -1.11 15.02 1.25
C ARG A 118 -0.18 14.49 0.16
N ILE A 119 0.77 13.64 0.51
CA ILE A 119 1.77 13.11 -0.43
C ILE A 119 1.35 11.68 -0.77
N PRO A 120 0.94 11.38 -2.01
CA PRO A 120 0.41 10.07 -2.40
C PRO A 120 1.53 9.05 -2.70
N ILE A 121 2.39 8.82 -1.72
CA ILE A 121 3.49 7.85 -1.77
C ILE A 121 3.58 7.11 -0.43
N ASP A 122 4.43 6.10 -0.36
CA ASP A 122 4.74 5.40 0.89
C ASP A 122 5.11 6.39 2.01
N VAL A 123 4.61 6.14 3.23
CA VAL A 123 4.75 7.06 4.37
C VAL A 123 6.20 7.30 4.78
N ARG A 124 7.08 6.30 4.62
CA ARG A 124 8.52 6.42 4.91
C ARG A 124 9.22 7.28 3.87
N LEU A 125 8.89 7.07 2.60
CA LEU A 125 9.40 7.88 1.50
C LEU A 125 8.93 9.33 1.61
N GLY A 126 7.65 9.53 1.94
CA GLY A 126 7.11 10.86 2.23
C GLY A 126 7.82 11.56 3.39
N ARG A 127 8.18 10.80 4.43
CA ARG A 127 8.93 11.31 5.57
C ARG A 127 10.33 11.78 5.18
N MET A 128 11.02 11.06 4.29
CA MET A 128 12.33 11.48 3.75
C MET A 128 12.24 12.84 3.05
N ILE A 129 11.22 13.05 2.21
CA ILE A 129 10.99 14.33 1.52
C ILE A 129 10.76 15.47 2.53
N ILE A 130 9.92 15.24 3.54
CA ILE A 130 9.61 16.25 4.56
C ILE A 130 10.87 16.66 5.35
N GLU A 131 11.75 15.72 5.67
CA GLU A 131 13.01 16.03 6.35
C GLU A 131 14.00 16.74 5.42
N ALA A 132 14.12 16.28 4.18
CA ALA A 132 14.98 16.90 3.20
C ALA A 132 14.59 18.39 2.93
N ALA A 133 13.28 18.68 2.95
CA ALA A 133 12.77 20.03 2.78
C ALA A 133 13.15 20.99 3.92
N LYS A 134 13.54 20.48 5.09
CA LYS A 134 14.03 21.27 6.22
C LYS A 134 15.54 21.49 6.19
N SER A 135 16.25 20.80 5.30
CA SER A 135 17.71 20.89 5.22
C SER A 135 18.15 22.25 4.69
N THR A 136 19.15 22.83 5.33
CA THR A 136 19.83 24.03 4.86
C THR A 136 20.95 23.76 3.86
N THR A 137 21.30 22.48 3.66
CA THR A 137 22.33 22.05 2.70
C THR A 137 21.80 22.19 1.28
N PRO A 138 22.50 22.89 0.39
CA PRO A 138 22.08 23.02 -1.01
C PRO A 138 21.87 21.67 -1.69
N ASN A 139 20.86 21.59 -2.55
CA ASN A 139 20.52 20.40 -3.36
C ASN A 139 20.06 19.14 -2.60
N THR A 140 19.99 19.15 -1.26
CA THR A 140 19.54 17.99 -0.47
C THR A 140 18.14 17.53 -0.89
N LEU A 141 17.19 18.47 -1.00
CA LEU A 141 15.84 18.13 -1.42
C LEU A 141 15.81 17.53 -2.83
N ALA A 142 16.54 18.10 -3.78
CA ALA A 142 16.60 17.59 -5.15
C ALA A 142 17.19 16.17 -5.21
N ALA A 143 18.28 15.91 -4.47
CA ALA A 143 18.88 14.59 -4.39
C ALA A 143 17.92 13.55 -3.77
N VAL A 144 17.23 13.91 -2.67
CA VAL A 144 16.27 13.01 -2.01
C VAL A 144 15.07 12.75 -2.91
N LEU A 145 14.56 13.73 -3.66
CA LEU A 145 13.48 13.53 -4.62
C LEU A 145 13.84 12.52 -5.70
N VAL A 146 15.08 12.54 -6.22
CA VAL A 146 15.57 11.55 -7.19
C VAL A 146 15.58 10.16 -6.58
N VAL A 147 16.12 10.02 -5.35
CA VAL A 147 16.16 8.73 -4.65
C VAL A 147 14.75 8.20 -4.38
N VAL A 148 13.86 9.04 -3.88
CA VAL A 148 12.47 8.67 -3.58
C VAL A 148 11.73 8.28 -4.86
N ALA A 149 11.89 9.03 -5.94
CA ALA A 149 11.30 8.69 -7.24
C ALA A 149 11.77 7.31 -7.72
N PHE A 150 13.06 7.02 -7.60
CA PHE A 150 13.60 5.71 -7.94
C PHE A 150 13.03 4.58 -7.06
N LEU A 151 12.95 4.79 -5.74
CA LEU A 151 12.43 3.81 -4.79
C LEU A 151 10.91 3.59 -4.89
N SER A 152 10.18 4.57 -5.42
CA SER A 152 8.72 4.47 -5.59
C SER A 152 8.28 3.79 -6.89
N LEU A 153 9.20 3.57 -7.81
CA LEU A 153 8.95 2.86 -9.06
C LEU A 153 9.30 1.38 -8.91
N GLN A 154 8.53 0.52 -9.57
CA GLN A 154 9.01 -0.84 -9.85
C GLN A 154 10.29 -0.75 -10.67
N ASP A 155 11.25 -1.63 -10.39
CA ASP A 155 12.58 -1.58 -11.05
C ASP A 155 12.41 -1.59 -12.58
N PRO A 156 12.76 -0.51 -13.30
CA PRO A 156 12.54 -0.42 -14.74
C PRO A 156 13.46 -1.34 -15.56
N ARG A 157 14.32 -2.13 -14.89
CA ARG A 157 15.25 -3.09 -15.49
C ARG A 157 14.68 -4.50 -15.61
N GLU A 158 13.41 -4.69 -15.31
CA GLU A 158 12.68 -5.95 -15.47
C GLU A 158 11.84 -5.97 -16.74
#